data_7e27ea4fcfc4fda926bdd0b9c56dfde7
#
_entry.id   7e27ea4fcfc4fda926bdd0b9c56dfde7
#
_cell.length_a   1.000
_cell.length_b   1.000
_cell.length_c   1.000
_cell.angle_alpha   90.00
_cell.angle_beta   90.00
_cell.angle_gamma   90.00
#
_symmetry.space_group_name_H-M   'P 1'
#
loop_
_entity.id
_entity.type
_entity.pdbx_description
1 polymer ?
#
loop_
_entity_poly.entity_id
_entity_poly.type
_entity_poly.pdbx_seq_one_letter_code
_entity_poly.pdbx_strand_id
1 'polypeptide(L)'
;IPPYGYLKDPENPDHWIIDEEAAEVVRRIYRMTIEGKGPYQIARELSEEKIERPSYYLGKKGLGNHASNYDKENPYMWRGNQVTTLIARPEYIGKTVNFRTFKNSYKDKKTKRADKEDWVVFDDTQEPIVDEETWLLAQKLRQNVRKADPMGEPNVLTGKIYCADCGAPMYNHRQRKGRERIYYTAKGEKRTSYSNPADCYECSTYNLAYQKYDRHCTCHHISTKALKSIILKTIQETCHYVSLNEREFVYSLQEESAMKDIAVSETVKNRIERNQKRVHELDMLIRKIYEDNVIGRLPDRLFQSMLTDYENEQNELNKIIETDTADMQRIIGGQNNVERFLKLVKKYENITELTPAMINEFIDKILVQEPQGKGADRTTEVEIYLNYVGQFQVPVEQHEPTEEERIAAEKEAERLRRKRESNRKYMKKIREKSKEFAEHERIAEEKSSDSNVCV
;
A
#
# COMPACT_ATOMS: atom_id res chain seq x y z
N ILE A 1 30.92 -7.32 6.31
CA ILE A 1 30.58 -6.94 7.69
C ILE A 1 29.12 -7.20 7.89
N PRO A 2 28.71 -8.00 8.90
CA PRO A 2 27.32 -8.25 9.19
C PRO A 2 26.55 -6.96 9.43
N PRO A 3 25.29 -6.87 8.97
CA PRO A 3 24.43 -5.76 9.33
C PRO A 3 24.01 -5.84 10.82
N TYR A 4 23.51 -4.74 11.35
CA TYR A 4 22.92 -4.69 12.69
C TYR A 4 21.83 -5.77 12.84
N GLY A 5 21.90 -6.57 13.90
CA GLY A 5 21.07 -7.76 14.10
C GLY A 5 21.79 -9.08 13.82
N TYR A 6 22.98 -9.04 13.23
CA TYR A 6 23.82 -10.22 12.99
C TYR A 6 25.23 -10.05 13.51
N LEU A 7 25.84 -11.16 13.89
CA LEU A 7 27.26 -11.30 14.23
C LEU A 7 27.92 -12.29 13.27
N LYS A 8 29.25 -12.24 13.16
CA LYS A 8 30.01 -13.29 12.51
C LYS A 8 30.01 -14.53 13.37
N ASP A 9 29.80 -15.69 12.76
CA ASP A 9 29.96 -16.96 13.44
C ASP A 9 31.44 -17.14 13.85
N PRO A 10 31.74 -17.42 15.12
CA PRO A 10 33.11 -17.67 15.58
C PRO A 10 33.76 -18.90 14.91
N GLU A 11 32.98 -19.92 14.58
CA GLU A 11 33.47 -21.16 13.96
C GLU A 11 33.58 -21.02 12.43
N ASN A 12 32.70 -20.23 11.80
CA ASN A 12 32.70 -19.98 10.37
C ASN A 12 32.51 -18.46 10.07
N PRO A 13 33.61 -17.68 9.96
CA PRO A 13 33.55 -16.22 9.77
C PRO A 13 32.83 -15.75 8.51
N ASP A 14 32.56 -16.63 7.55
CA ASP A 14 31.82 -16.34 6.33
C ASP A 14 30.29 -16.48 6.53
N HIS A 15 29.87 -17.11 7.62
CA HIS A 15 28.49 -17.27 8.03
C HIS A 15 28.10 -16.20 9.09
N TRP A 16 26.81 -15.85 9.13
CA TRP A 16 26.27 -14.90 10.11
C TRP A 16 25.27 -15.58 11.02
N ILE A 17 25.39 -15.30 12.31
CA ILE A 17 24.46 -15.75 13.35
C ILE A 17 23.63 -14.56 13.86
N ILE A 18 22.43 -14.82 14.36
CA ILE A 18 21.54 -13.79 14.90
C ILE A 18 22.09 -13.26 16.22
N ASP A 19 22.16 -11.94 16.36
CA ASP A 19 22.35 -11.22 17.62
C ASP A 19 20.98 -10.87 18.18
N GLU A 20 20.42 -11.68 19.07
CA GLU A 20 19.05 -11.58 19.53
C GLU A 20 18.69 -10.22 20.12
N GLU A 21 19.61 -9.56 20.83
CA GLU A 21 19.40 -8.23 21.39
C GLU A 21 19.13 -7.19 20.28
N ALA A 22 19.96 -7.20 19.25
CA ALA A 22 19.85 -6.30 18.12
C ALA A 22 18.72 -6.74 17.16
N ALA A 23 18.50 -8.04 17.00
CA ALA A 23 17.46 -8.62 16.14
C ALA A 23 16.06 -8.26 16.63
N GLU A 24 15.81 -8.23 17.95
CA GLU A 24 14.52 -7.82 18.47
C GLU A 24 14.20 -6.35 18.15
N VAL A 25 15.21 -5.48 18.17
CA VAL A 25 15.04 -4.09 17.72
C VAL A 25 14.68 -4.02 16.22
N VAL A 26 15.30 -4.87 15.40
CA VAL A 26 14.98 -4.97 13.97
C VAL A 26 13.53 -5.47 13.78
N ARG A 27 13.13 -6.56 14.42
CA ARG A 27 11.74 -7.08 14.37
C ARG A 27 10.72 -6.02 14.81
N ARG A 28 11.06 -5.26 15.84
CA ARG A 28 10.23 -4.17 16.33
C ARG A 28 10.09 -3.04 15.31
N ILE A 29 11.16 -2.64 14.62
CA ILE A 29 11.11 -1.64 13.55
C ILE A 29 10.15 -2.08 12.44
N TYR A 30 10.18 -3.34 12.04
CA TYR A 30 9.24 -3.88 11.04
C TYR A 30 7.79 -3.88 11.55
N ARG A 31 7.53 -4.31 12.79
CA ARG A 31 6.21 -4.22 13.43
C ARG A 31 5.65 -2.80 13.40
N MET A 32 6.41 -1.82 13.86
CA MET A 32 6.03 -0.41 13.86
C MET A 32 5.78 0.12 12.45
N THR A 33 6.51 -0.37 11.45
CA THR A 33 6.29 -0.02 10.04
C THR A 33 4.95 -0.56 9.54
N ILE A 34 4.60 -1.80 9.88
CA ILE A 34 3.30 -2.42 9.53
C ILE A 34 2.16 -1.73 10.27
N GLU A 35 2.37 -1.29 11.50
CA GLU A 35 1.43 -0.44 12.25
C GLU A 35 1.23 0.95 11.60
N GLY A 36 1.98 1.26 10.55
CA GLY A 36 1.82 2.49 9.77
C GLY A 36 2.66 3.66 10.25
N LYS A 37 3.57 3.46 11.20
CA LYS A 37 4.48 4.51 11.66
C LYS A 37 5.53 4.83 10.58
N GLY A 38 5.80 6.11 10.38
CA GLY A 38 6.84 6.56 9.46
C GLY A 38 8.25 6.43 10.07
N PRO A 39 9.32 6.36 9.25
CA PRO A 39 10.70 6.18 9.75
C PRO A 39 11.15 7.22 10.78
N TYR A 40 10.68 8.46 10.66
CA TYR A 40 10.98 9.52 11.63
C TYR A 40 10.26 9.33 12.97
N GLN A 41 9.02 8.80 12.95
CA GLN A 41 8.28 8.49 14.17
C GLN A 41 8.94 7.32 14.89
N ILE A 42 9.30 6.26 14.15
CA ILE A 42 10.01 5.10 14.70
C ILE A 42 11.33 5.54 15.32
N ALA A 43 12.13 6.34 14.63
CA ALA A 43 13.40 6.85 15.14
C ALA A 43 13.21 7.67 16.43
N ARG A 44 12.17 8.49 16.51
CA ARG A 44 11.84 9.27 17.70
C ARG A 44 11.48 8.37 18.88
N GLU A 45 10.59 7.39 18.68
CA GLU A 45 10.17 6.45 19.74
C GLU A 45 11.35 5.64 20.26
N LEU A 46 12.22 5.11 19.37
CA LEU A 46 13.44 4.41 19.77
C LEU A 46 14.42 5.31 20.57
N SER A 47 14.50 6.60 20.21
CA SER A 47 15.31 7.57 20.92
C SER A 47 14.76 7.92 22.31
N GLU A 48 13.44 8.12 22.41
CA GLU A 48 12.72 8.40 23.67
C GLU A 48 12.83 7.24 24.66
N GLU A 49 12.80 6.02 24.16
CA GLU A 49 12.97 4.79 24.97
C GLU A 49 14.44 4.45 25.27
N LYS A 50 15.38 5.27 24.82
CA LYS A 50 16.81 5.08 25.03
C LYS A 50 17.35 3.74 24.53
N ILE A 51 16.90 3.33 23.33
CA ILE A 51 17.46 2.17 22.62
C ILE A 51 18.72 2.60 21.90
N GLU A 52 19.82 1.86 22.10
CA GLU A 52 21.11 2.15 21.47
C GLU A 52 20.99 2.07 19.93
N ARG A 53 21.46 3.11 19.23
CA ARG A 53 21.48 3.12 17.77
C ARG A 53 22.53 2.16 17.20
N PRO A 54 22.37 1.63 15.98
CA PRO A 54 23.25 0.60 15.43
C PRO A 54 24.73 0.91 15.47
N SER A 55 25.14 2.14 15.11
CA SER A 55 26.56 2.53 15.12
C SER A 55 27.16 2.57 16.52
N TYR A 56 26.40 2.95 17.55
CA TYR A 56 26.85 2.94 18.93
C TYR A 56 26.95 1.51 19.45
N TYR A 57 25.92 0.71 19.26
CA TYR A 57 25.85 -0.70 19.66
C TYR A 57 27.02 -1.51 19.08
N LEU A 58 27.22 -1.42 17.76
CA LEU A 58 28.33 -2.10 17.09
C LEU A 58 29.72 -1.57 17.54
N GLY A 59 29.84 -0.25 17.73
CA GLY A 59 31.05 0.37 18.20
C GLY A 59 31.43 -0.05 19.62
N LYS A 60 30.47 -0.15 20.54
CA LYS A 60 30.63 -0.64 21.91
C LYS A 60 31.10 -2.10 21.93
N LYS A 61 30.61 -2.93 21.02
CA LYS A 61 31.04 -4.33 20.83
C LYS A 61 32.37 -4.46 20.06
N GLY A 62 32.97 -3.36 19.59
CA GLY A 62 34.23 -3.39 18.84
C GLY A 62 34.10 -3.97 17.43
N LEU A 63 32.92 -3.91 16.84
CA LEU A 63 32.60 -4.56 15.56
C LEU A 63 32.80 -3.66 14.35
N GLY A 64 33.52 -4.18 13.37
CA GLY A 64 33.67 -3.59 12.04
C GLY A 64 34.23 -2.17 12.04
N ASN A 65 33.82 -1.35 11.09
CA ASN A 65 34.28 0.04 10.94
C ASN A 65 33.80 0.96 12.08
N HIS A 66 32.87 0.49 12.91
CA HIS A 66 32.36 1.24 14.06
C HIS A 66 33.22 1.14 15.28
N ALA A 67 34.18 0.16 15.36
CA ALA A 67 35.05 -0.05 16.50
C ALA A 67 35.85 1.19 16.90
N SER A 68 36.32 1.95 15.90
CA SER A 68 37.20 3.12 16.12
C SER A 68 36.52 4.46 15.86
N ASN A 69 35.34 4.46 15.22
CA ASN A 69 34.67 5.68 14.72
C ASN A 69 33.17 5.68 14.95
N TYR A 70 32.74 5.81 16.21
CA TYR A 70 31.32 6.01 16.55
C TYR A 70 31.17 7.16 17.54
N ASP A 71 30.02 7.84 17.42
CA ASP A 71 29.68 8.94 18.31
C ASP A 71 29.28 8.41 19.69
N LYS A 72 30.16 8.63 20.69
CA LYS A 72 29.97 8.16 22.05
C LYS A 72 29.04 9.04 22.88
N GLU A 73 28.85 10.30 22.45
CA GLU A 73 28.04 11.27 23.19
C GLU A 73 26.56 11.08 22.97
N ASN A 74 26.14 10.55 21.78
CA ASN A 74 24.76 10.43 21.40
C ASN A 74 24.34 8.96 21.15
N PRO A 75 24.32 8.09 22.17
CA PRO A 75 24.05 6.66 22.02
C PRO A 75 22.64 6.35 21.49
N TYR A 76 21.66 7.17 21.81
CA TYR A 76 20.25 6.96 21.54
C TYR A 76 19.70 7.83 20.40
N MET A 77 20.54 8.58 19.70
CA MET A 77 20.13 9.50 18.65
C MET A 77 19.82 8.75 17.35
N TRP A 78 18.66 8.13 17.27
CA TRP A 78 18.18 7.53 16.04
C TRP A 78 17.77 8.58 15.03
N ARG A 79 17.96 8.27 13.76
CA ARG A 79 17.55 9.12 12.63
C ARG A 79 16.66 8.33 11.67
N GLY A 80 15.67 8.99 11.05
CA GLY A 80 14.76 8.35 10.10
C GLY A 80 15.44 7.66 8.91
N ASN A 81 16.59 8.18 8.45
CA ASN A 81 17.37 7.55 7.39
C ASN A 81 18.01 6.22 7.82
N GLN A 82 18.40 6.07 9.09
CA GLN A 82 18.91 4.80 9.62
C GLN A 82 17.80 3.74 9.61
N VAL A 83 16.61 4.08 10.11
CA VAL A 83 15.43 3.21 10.05
C VAL A 83 15.10 2.83 8.61
N THR A 84 15.10 3.82 7.70
CA THR A 84 14.86 3.57 6.27
C THR A 84 15.86 2.60 5.66
N THR A 85 17.14 2.73 6.02
CA THR A 85 18.20 1.85 5.53
C THR A 85 18.06 0.43 6.09
N LEU A 86 17.68 0.28 7.37
CA LEU A 86 17.46 -1.03 7.99
C LEU A 86 16.29 -1.75 7.28
N ILE A 87 15.13 -1.10 7.15
CA ILE A 87 13.96 -1.72 6.52
C ILE A 87 14.26 -2.17 5.07
N ALA A 88 15.13 -1.47 4.35
CA ALA A 88 15.43 -1.77 2.94
C ALA A 88 16.39 -2.96 2.73
N ARG A 89 16.93 -3.55 3.81
CA ARG A 89 17.97 -4.59 3.71
C ARG A 89 17.37 -5.97 3.45
N PRO A 90 17.66 -6.63 2.31
CA PRO A 90 17.24 -8.00 2.08
C PRO A 90 18.03 -9.01 2.92
N GLU A 91 19.11 -8.60 3.59
CA GLU A 91 19.85 -9.48 4.49
C GLU A 91 18.99 -9.97 5.66
N TYR A 92 17.95 -9.22 6.05
CA TYR A 92 17.05 -9.63 7.14
C TYR A 92 16.10 -10.77 6.77
N ILE A 93 16.00 -11.12 5.48
CA ILE A 93 15.25 -12.28 5.00
C ILE A 93 16.18 -13.43 4.54
N GLY A 94 17.39 -13.48 5.07
CA GLY A 94 18.33 -14.57 4.77
C GLY A 94 19.13 -14.43 3.48
N LYS A 95 19.07 -13.26 2.79
CA LYS A 95 19.75 -13.04 1.51
C LYS A 95 21.02 -12.23 1.70
N THR A 96 22.09 -12.58 1.01
CA THR A 96 23.29 -11.75 0.92
C THR A 96 23.38 -11.03 -0.41
N VAL A 97 23.59 -9.71 -0.38
CA VAL A 97 23.66 -8.89 -1.60
C VAL A 97 25.02 -8.25 -1.74
N ASN A 98 25.70 -8.61 -2.82
CA ASN A 98 27.02 -8.09 -3.18
C ASN A 98 26.90 -7.09 -4.35
N PHE A 99 28.01 -6.39 -4.61
CA PHE A 99 28.16 -5.41 -5.71
C PHE A 99 27.17 -4.23 -5.69
N ARG A 100 26.66 -3.84 -4.52
CA ARG A 100 25.79 -2.64 -4.36
C ARG A 100 26.48 -1.34 -4.72
N THR A 101 27.81 -1.35 -4.74
CA THR A 101 28.63 -0.18 -5.04
C THR A 101 29.82 -0.56 -5.90
N PHE A 102 30.23 0.34 -6.75
CA PHE A 102 31.40 0.16 -7.59
C PHE A 102 32.25 1.43 -7.63
N LYS A 103 33.50 1.29 -8.08
CA LYS A 103 34.40 2.39 -8.41
C LYS A 103 34.80 2.27 -9.88
N ASN A 104 34.76 3.37 -10.62
CA ASN A 104 35.14 3.36 -12.04
C ASN A 104 36.61 2.98 -12.24
N SER A 105 37.47 3.26 -11.26
CA SER A 105 38.89 2.94 -11.25
C SER A 105 39.37 2.74 -9.81
N TYR A 106 40.46 1.98 -9.64
CA TYR A 106 41.10 1.84 -8.33
C TYR A 106 41.63 3.18 -7.79
N LYS A 107 41.91 4.17 -8.66
CA LYS A 107 42.33 5.54 -8.29
C LYS A 107 41.15 6.43 -7.89
N ASP A 108 39.92 6.03 -8.17
CA ASP A 108 38.74 6.82 -7.85
C ASP A 108 38.45 6.73 -6.34
N LYS A 109 38.47 7.90 -5.68
CA LYS A 109 38.14 8.01 -4.26
C LYS A 109 36.63 7.92 -3.99
N LYS A 110 35.79 8.19 -5.01
CA LYS A 110 34.32 8.19 -4.90
C LYS A 110 33.75 6.83 -5.26
N THR A 111 33.04 6.25 -4.32
CA THR A 111 32.23 5.05 -4.57
C THR A 111 30.88 5.47 -5.12
N LYS A 112 30.43 4.84 -6.19
CA LYS A 112 29.10 5.03 -6.82
C LYS A 112 28.22 3.86 -6.43
N ARG A 113 26.90 4.10 -6.38
CA ARG A 113 25.92 3.02 -6.24
C ARG A 113 25.75 2.33 -7.57
N ALA A 114 25.73 0.99 -7.55
CA ALA A 114 25.35 0.17 -8.67
C ALA A 114 23.80 0.14 -8.81
N ASP A 115 23.33 -0.02 -10.03
CA ASP A 115 21.92 -0.25 -10.27
C ASP A 115 21.51 -1.62 -9.69
N LYS A 116 20.23 -1.80 -9.38
CA LYS A 116 19.76 -3.04 -8.74
C LYS A 116 19.95 -4.27 -9.62
N GLU A 117 19.99 -4.09 -10.93
CA GLU A 117 20.22 -5.12 -11.95
C GLU A 117 21.65 -5.68 -11.89
N ASP A 118 22.61 -4.86 -11.45
CA ASP A 118 24.01 -5.26 -11.27
C ASP A 118 24.30 -5.94 -9.93
N TRP A 119 23.29 -6.06 -9.06
CA TRP A 119 23.47 -6.69 -7.76
C TRP A 119 23.51 -8.20 -7.89
N VAL A 120 24.44 -8.83 -7.20
CA VAL A 120 24.47 -10.29 -7.08
C VAL A 120 23.84 -10.67 -5.75
N VAL A 121 22.73 -11.40 -5.81
CA VAL A 121 21.95 -11.84 -4.66
C VAL A 121 22.15 -13.33 -4.47
N PHE A 122 22.48 -13.71 -3.25
CA PHE A 122 22.57 -15.11 -2.81
C PHE A 122 21.44 -15.33 -1.81
N ASP A 123 20.63 -16.36 -2.06
CA ASP A 123 19.53 -16.76 -1.19
C ASP A 123 20.04 -17.73 -0.10
N ASP A 124 19.32 -17.80 1.02
CA ASP A 124 19.52 -18.76 2.11
C ASP A 124 20.95 -18.79 2.68
N THR A 125 21.60 -17.61 2.77
CA THR A 125 22.98 -17.51 3.27
C THR A 125 23.06 -17.41 4.77
N GLN A 126 22.01 -16.99 5.47
CA GLN A 126 21.90 -16.90 6.92
C GLN A 126 20.46 -17.08 7.39
N GLU A 127 20.27 -17.35 8.69
CA GLU A 127 18.95 -17.43 9.28
C GLU A 127 18.23 -16.06 9.20
N PRO A 128 16.96 -16.00 8.73
CA PRO A 128 16.23 -14.74 8.60
C PRO A 128 15.77 -14.20 9.97
N ILE A 129 15.97 -12.89 10.20
CA ILE A 129 15.42 -12.18 11.37
C ILE A 129 13.94 -11.88 11.19
N VAL A 130 13.53 -11.64 9.94
CA VAL A 130 12.17 -11.29 9.55
C VAL A 130 11.74 -12.19 8.40
N ASP A 131 10.51 -12.66 8.41
CA ASP A 131 9.96 -13.42 7.29
C ASP A 131 9.83 -12.56 6.03
N GLU A 132 9.86 -13.21 4.87
CA GLU A 132 9.83 -12.52 3.58
C GLU A 132 8.53 -11.74 3.36
N GLU A 133 7.41 -12.25 3.89
CA GLU A 133 6.09 -11.61 3.78
C GLU A 133 6.06 -10.27 4.50
N THR A 134 6.53 -10.24 5.74
CA THR A 134 6.68 -9.02 6.54
C THR A 134 7.61 -8.01 5.86
N TRP A 135 8.71 -8.48 5.28
CA TRP A 135 9.65 -7.63 4.55
C TRP A 135 9.02 -7.03 3.30
N LEU A 136 8.37 -7.84 2.45
CA LEU A 136 7.67 -7.39 1.24
C LEU A 136 6.57 -6.37 1.56
N LEU A 137 5.77 -6.65 2.59
CA LEU A 137 4.74 -5.73 3.06
C LEU A 137 5.35 -4.40 3.51
N ALA A 138 6.44 -4.41 4.26
CA ALA A 138 7.14 -3.20 4.67
C ALA A 138 7.69 -2.41 3.46
N GLN A 139 8.24 -3.10 2.42
CA GLN A 139 8.66 -2.43 1.18
C GLN A 139 7.48 -1.77 0.46
N LYS A 140 6.35 -2.49 0.31
CA LYS A 140 5.12 -1.97 -0.32
C LYS A 140 4.60 -0.73 0.40
N LEU A 141 4.55 -0.75 1.73
CA LEU A 141 4.10 0.39 2.54
C LEU A 141 5.00 1.62 2.41
N ARG A 142 6.30 1.42 2.13
CA ARG A 142 7.27 2.50 1.96
C ARG A 142 7.25 3.17 0.59
N GLN A 143 6.68 2.53 -0.43
CA GLN A 143 6.54 3.14 -1.77
C GLN A 143 5.58 4.35 -1.74
N ASN A 144 4.65 4.38 -0.79
CA ASN A 144 3.71 5.47 -0.66
C ASN A 144 4.32 6.63 0.13
N VAL A 145 4.44 7.79 -0.51
CA VAL A 145 4.87 9.03 0.14
C VAL A 145 3.75 9.52 1.07
N ARG A 146 3.98 9.46 2.37
CA ARG A 146 3.04 9.96 3.37
C ARG A 146 3.44 11.35 3.79
N LYS A 147 2.51 12.31 3.67
CA LYS A 147 2.67 13.63 4.29
C LYS A 147 2.42 13.51 5.79
N ALA A 148 3.11 14.33 6.58
CA ALA A 148 2.82 14.44 8.01
C ALA A 148 1.35 14.84 8.21
N ASP A 149 0.62 14.07 9.02
CA ASP A 149 -0.76 14.40 9.37
C ASP A 149 -0.75 15.58 10.38
N PRO A 150 -1.50 16.65 10.11
CA PRO A 150 -1.62 17.76 11.06
C PRO A 150 -2.27 17.37 12.40
N MET A 151 -2.90 16.19 12.45
CA MET A 151 -3.50 15.64 13.69
C MET A 151 -2.51 14.82 14.52
N GLY A 152 -1.32 14.51 13.98
CA GLY A 152 -0.29 13.71 14.67
C GLY A 152 -0.49 12.20 14.59
N GLU A 153 -1.59 11.73 14.03
CA GLU A 153 -1.89 10.30 13.84
C GLU A 153 -1.56 9.85 12.42
N PRO A 154 -0.92 8.68 12.23
CA PRO A 154 -0.66 8.16 10.90
C PRO A 154 -1.98 7.80 10.19
N ASN A 155 -2.17 8.32 8.98
CA ASN A 155 -3.29 7.93 8.14
C ASN A 155 -2.96 6.63 7.40
N VAL A 156 -3.48 5.53 7.90
CA VAL A 156 -3.15 4.17 7.42
C VAL A 156 -3.70 3.90 6.03
N LEU A 157 -4.79 4.57 5.65
CA LEU A 157 -5.42 4.40 4.34
C LEU A 157 -4.75 5.20 3.21
N THR A 158 -3.72 6.00 3.53
CA THR A 158 -2.98 6.75 2.50
C THR A 158 -2.31 5.80 1.50
N GLY A 159 -2.54 6.04 0.22
CA GLY A 159 -2.00 5.23 -0.87
C GLY A 159 -2.71 3.88 -1.07
N LYS A 160 -3.89 3.70 -0.45
CA LYS A 160 -4.72 2.51 -0.64
C LYS A 160 -6.06 2.81 -1.32
N ILE A 161 -6.49 4.08 -1.34
CA ILE A 161 -7.79 4.49 -1.86
C ILE A 161 -7.62 5.19 -3.19
N TYR A 162 -8.34 4.72 -4.19
CA TYR A 162 -8.30 5.23 -5.56
C TYR A 162 -9.71 5.50 -6.08
N CYS A 163 -9.81 6.46 -6.98
CA CYS A 163 -11.02 6.72 -7.74
C CYS A 163 -11.24 5.58 -8.75
N ALA A 164 -12.44 5.02 -8.80
CA ALA A 164 -12.76 3.93 -9.73
C ALA A 164 -12.75 4.40 -11.20
N ASP A 165 -13.16 5.66 -11.46
CA ASP A 165 -13.29 6.18 -12.82
C ASP A 165 -11.96 6.62 -13.43
N CYS A 166 -11.14 7.39 -12.68
CA CYS A 166 -9.90 7.94 -13.24
C CYS A 166 -8.62 7.24 -12.73
N GLY A 167 -8.73 6.27 -11.82
CA GLY A 167 -7.60 5.55 -11.24
C GLY A 167 -6.69 6.40 -10.33
N ALA A 168 -6.96 7.69 -10.16
CA ALA A 168 -6.12 8.57 -9.36
C ALA A 168 -6.28 8.30 -7.85
N PRO A 169 -5.23 8.51 -7.04
CA PRO A 169 -5.32 8.36 -5.60
C PRO A 169 -6.30 9.37 -5.00
N MET A 170 -7.02 8.96 -3.97
CA MET A 170 -7.89 9.85 -3.20
C MET A 170 -7.15 10.41 -2.02
N TYR A 171 -7.27 11.74 -1.81
CA TYR A 171 -6.61 12.44 -0.73
C TYR A 171 -7.53 12.62 0.47
N ASN A 172 -6.97 12.44 1.67
CA ASN A 172 -7.70 12.68 2.90
C ASN A 172 -7.75 14.18 3.24
N HIS A 173 -8.95 14.67 3.48
CA HIS A 173 -9.22 16.01 3.96
C HIS A 173 -9.66 15.96 5.41
N ARG A 174 -8.76 16.28 6.33
CA ARG A 174 -9.01 16.37 7.77
C ARG A 174 -8.99 17.82 8.25
N GLN A 175 -9.92 18.16 9.10
CA GLN A 175 -10.00 19.45 9.77
C GLN A 175 -10.05 19.24 11.28
N ARG A 176 -9.28 20.04 12.04
CA ARG A 176 -9.29 20.00 13.51
C ARG A 176 -10.57 20.55 14.10
N LYS A 177 -11.13 21.60 13.48
CA LYS A 177 -12.36 22.26 13.92
C LYS A 177 -13.36 22.31 12.76
N GLY A 178 -14.62 22.13 13.07
CA GLY A 178 -15.69 22.33 12.12
C GLY A 178 -15.81 23.80 11.72
N ARG A 179 -16.50 24.06 10.62
CA ARG A 179 -16.81 25.43 10.19
C ARG A 179 -17.79 26.05 11.14
N GLU A 180 -17.52 27.27 11.53
CA GLU A 180 -18.42 28.10 12.29
C GLU A 180 -19.67 28.43 11.45
N ARG A 181 -20.83 28.32 12.07
CA ARG A 181 -22.13 28.68 11.48
C ARG A 181 -22.89 29.55 12.47
N ILE A 182 -23.20 30.74 12.03
CA ILE A 182 -24.06 31.63 12.76
C ILE A 182 -25.50 31.36 12.28
N TYR A 183 -26.42 31.22 13.22
CA TYR A 183 -27.85 31.05 12.93
C TYR A 183 -28.69 31.74 13.99
N TYR A 184 -29.89 32.08 13.61
CA TYR A 184 -30.85 32.73 14.54
C TYR A 184 -31.86 31.70 15.01
N THR A 185 -32.13 31.68 16.31
CA THR A 185 -33.19 30.85 16.89
C THR A 185 -34.58 31.41 16.48
N ALA A 186 -35.64 30.61 16.72
CA ALA A 186 -37.00 31.05 16.48
C ALA A 186 -37.40 32.28 17.31
N LYS A 187 -36.63 32.60 18.38
CA LYS A 187 -36.82 33.79 19.24
C LYS A 187 -35.96 34.97 18.81
N GLY A 188 -35.19 34.87 17.66
CA GLY A 188 -34.33 35.93 17.17
C GLY A 188 -32.96 36.01 17.85
N GLU A 189 -32.59 35.07 18.74
CA GLU A 189 -31.27 35.08 19.36
C GLU A 189 -30.21 34.57 18.38
N LYS A 190 -29.13 35.32 18.23
CA LYS A 190 -27.96 34.91 17.43
C LYS A 190 -27.20 33.82 18.17
N ARG A 191 -27.02 32.64 17.54
CA ARG A 191 -26.27 31.53 18.09
C ARG A 191 -25.21 31.05 17.12
N THR A 192 -24.11 30.63 17.67
CA THR A 192 -23.00 30.06 16.92
C THR A 192 -23.00 28.56 17.12
N SER A 193 -22.91 27.80 16.05
CA SER A 193 -22.64 26.38 16.08
C SER A 193 -21.45 26.02 15.21
N TYR A 194 -20.80 24.93 15.49
CA TYR A 194 -19.73 24.41 14.67
C TYR A 194 -20.22 23.16 13.97
N SER A 195 -19.96 23.04 12.66
CA SER A 195 -20.18 21.78 11.96
C SER A 195 -19.21 20.72 12.50
N ASN A 196 -19.53 19.45 12.32
CA ASN A 196 -18.53 18.39 12.60
C ASN A 196 -17.28 18.63 11.74
N PRO A 197 -16.07 18.42 12.31
CA PRO A 197 -14.84 18.46 11.53
C PRO A 197 -14.94 17.55 10.31
N ALA A 198 -14.51 18.04 9.16
CA ALA A 198 -14.45 17.18 7.97
C ALA A 198 -13.33 16.15 8.15
N ASP A 199 -13.65 14.89 7.86
CA ASP A 199 -12.70 13.79 7.73
C ASP A 199 -13.22 12.86 6.62
N CYS A 200 -12.69 13.05 5.41
CA CYS A 200 -13.17 12.39 4.21
C CYS A 200 -12.07 12.22 3.19
N TYR A 201 -12.29 11.34 2.22
CA TYR A 201 -11.45 11.15 1.06
C TYR A 201 -12.12 11.73 -0.17
N GLU A 202 -11.34 12.43 -1.00
CA GLU A 202 -11.78 13.03 -2.25
C GLU A 202 -10.81 12.70 -3.39
N CYS A 203 -11.34 12.52 -4.61
CA CYS A 203 -10.53 12.27 -5.79
C CYS A 203 -9.53 13.40 -6.04
N SER A 204 -8.24 13.05 -6.17
CA SER A 204 -7.18 14.04 -6.38
C SER A 204 -7.32 14.77 -7.71
N THR A 205 -7.73 14.09 -8.77
CA THR A 205 -7.95 14.69 -10.10
C THR A 205 -9.06 15.74 -10.04
N TYR A 206 -10.18 15.42 -9.41
CA TYR A 206 -11.29 16.36 -9.23
C TYR A 206 -10.89 17.56 -8.39
N ASN A 207 -10.18 17.34 -7.28
CA ASN A 207 -9.80 18.39 -6.33
C ASN A 207 -8.71 19.32 -6.92
N LEU A 208 -7.69 18.79 -7.58
CA LEU A 208 -6.61 19.57 -8.19
C LEU A 208 -7.07 20.30 -9.44
N ALA A 209 -7.97 19.72 -10.23
CA ALA A 209 -8.51 20.33 -11.44
C ALA A 209 -9.39 21.57 -11.14
N TYR A 210 -9.95 21.69 -9.93
CA TYR A 210 -10.64 22.90 -9.50
C TYR A 210 -9.75 24.16 -9.62
N GLN A 211 -8.44 23.98 -9.40
CA GLN A 211 -7.45 25.06 -9.53
C GLN A 211 -7.01 25.34 -10.98
N LYS A 212 -7.24 24.40 -11.92
CA LYS A 212 -6.71 24.43 -13.30
C LYS A 212 -7.78 24.49 -14.40
N TYR A 213 -9.05 24.62 -14.05
CA TYR A 213 -10.20 24.69 -14.98
C TYR A 213 -10.45 23.47 -15.88
N ASP A 214 -9.70 22.39 -15.72
CA ASP A 214 -9.79 21.18 -16.55
C ASP A 214 -10.16 19.97 -15.68
N ARG A 215 -11.46 19.66 -15.64
CA ARG A 215 -12.01 18.58 -14.81
C ARG A 215 -12.17 17.31 -15.64
N HIS A 216 -11.25 16.39 -15.46
CA HIS A 216 -11.31 15.07 -16.11
C HIS A 216 -12.03 14.02 -15.25
N CYS A 217 -12.59 14.38 -14.09
CA CYS A 217 -13.29 13.44 -13.22
C CYS A 217 -14.43 14.12 -12.46
N THR A 218 -15.39 13.33 -12.00
CA THR A 218 -16.51 13.77 -11.16
C THR A 218 -16.18 13.77 -9.68
N CYS A 219 -17.11 14.24 -8.83
CA CYS A 219 -16.90 14.36 -7.39
C CYS A 219 -17.04 13.00 -6.68
N HIS A 220 -15.94 12.27 -6.55
CA HIS A 220 -15.85 11.09 -5.70
C HIS A 220 -15.47 11.50 -4.28
N HIS A 221 -16.34 11.17 -3.33
CA HIS A 221 -16.19 11.56 -1.93
C HIS A 221 -16.76 10.48 -1.01
N ILE A 222 -15.97 10.09 0.01
CA ILE A 222 -16.40 9.16 1.05
C ILE A 222 -15.88 9.60 2.42
N SER A 223 -16.69 9.50 3.48
CA SER A 223 -16.25 9.80 4.84
C SER A 223 -15.33 8.71 5.38
N THR A 224 -14.29 9.09 6.11
CA THR A 224 -13.34 8.15 6.74
C THR A 224 -14.06 7.20 7.69
N LYS A 225 -15.09 7.67 8.41
CA LYS A 225 -15.89 6.84 9.33
C LYS A 225 -16.64 5.74 8.58
N ALA A 226 -17.35 6.10 7.49
CA ALA A 226 -18.08 5.13 6.68
C ALA A 226 -17.14 4.10 6.06
N LEU A 227 -16.00 4.56 5.51
CA LEU A 227 -15.02 3.68 4.91
C LEU A 227 -14.43 2.68 5.91
N LYS A 228 -14.02 3.16 7.10
CA LYS A 228 -13.54 2.27 8.17
C LYS A 228 -14.58 1.25 8.61
N SER A 229 -15.86 1.64 8.68
CA SER A 229 -16.95 0.72 9.01
C SER A 229 -17.16 -0.35 7.94
N ILE A 230 -17.09 0.03 6.65
CA ILE A 230 -17.19 -0.92 5.53
C ILE A 230 -16.00 -1.89 5.57
N ILE A 231 -14.78 -1.40 5.71
CA ILE A 231 -13.58 -2.23 5.77
C ILE A 231 -13.68 -3.24 6.93
N LEU A 232 -14.04 -2.78 8.14
CA LEU A 232 -14.19 -3.66 9.29
C LEU A 232 -15.21 -4.78 9.03
N LYS A 233 -16.38 -4.41 8.49
CA LYS A 233 -17.42 -5.36 8.15
C LYS A 233 -16.96 -6.37 7.12
N THR A 234 -16.33 -5.93 6.04
CA THR A 234 -15.80 -6.81 4.99
C THR A 234 -14.77 -7.79 5.55
N ILE A 235 -13.83 -7.33 6.38
CA ILE A 235 -12.83 -8.22 6.99
C ILE A 235 -13.51 -9.22 7.93
N GLN A 236 -14.46 -8.79 8.78
CA GLN A 236 -15.20 -9.67 9.68
C GLN A 236 -15.97 -10.75 8.91
N GLU A 237 -16.74 -10.37 7.90
CA GLU A 237 -17.51 -11.29 7.06
C GLU A 237 -16.61 -12.29 6.33
N THR A 238 -15.50 -11.80 5.75
CA THR A 238 -14.54 -12.67 5.05
C THR A 238 -13.87 -13.64 6.00
N CYS A 239 -13.37 -13.17 7.16
CA CYS A 239 -12.74 -14.05 8.14
C CYS A 239 -13.73 -15.08 8.71
N HIS A 240 -14.96 -14.68 8.97
CA HIS A 240 -16.01 -15.59 9.44
C HIS A 240 -16.33 -16.68 8.40
N TYR A 241 -16.54 -16.28 7.14
CA TYR A 241 -16.79 -17.20 6.04
C TYR A 241 -15.66 -18.21 5.86
N VAL A 242 -14.41 -17.71 5.80
CA VAL A 242 -13.22 -18.55 5.61
C VAL A 242 -13.02 -19.50 6.78
N SER A 243 -13.28 -19.07 8.02
CA SER A 243 -13.16 -19.93 9.22
C SER A 243 -14.17 -21.08 9.21
N LEU A 244 -15.37 -20.86 8.68
CA LEU A 244 -16.42 -21.90 8.58
C LEU A 244 -16.25 -22.79 7.36
N ASN A 245 -15.79 -22.24 6.24
CA ASN A 245 -15.79 -22.89 4.92
C ASN A 245 -14.39 -22.93 4.31
N GLU A 246 -13.35 -23.25 5.09
CA GLU A 246 -11.94 -23.21 4.62
C GLU A 246 -11.73 -24.03 3.33
N ARG A 247 -12.33 -25.22 3.24
CA ARG A 247 -12.18 -26.10 2.06
C ARG A 247 -12.87 -25.52 0.82
N GLU A 248 -14.06 -24.98 0.98
CA GLU A 248 -14.86 -24.40 -0.11
C GLU A 248 -14.22 -23.11 -0.61
N PHE A 249 -13.70 -22.30 0.30
CA PHE A 249 -12.94 -21.11 -0.01
C PHE A 249 -11.67 -21.43 -0.84
N VAL A 250 -10.88 -22.41 -0.40
CA VAL A 250 -9.69 -22.85 -1.14
C VAL A 250 -10.09 -23.36 -2.52
N TYR A 251 -11.16 -24.13 -2.60
CA TYR A 251 -11.65 -24.68 -3.87
C TYR A 251 -12.12 -23.59 -4.83
N SER A 252 -12.89 -22.61 -4.37
CA SER A 252 -13.37 -21.49 -5.19
C SER A 252 -12.24 -20.65 -5.77
N LEU A 253 -11.20 -20.36 -4.96
CA LEU A 253 -10.02 -19.64 -5.44
C LEU A 253 -9.15 -20.50 -6.38
N GLN A 254 -9.11 -21.82 -6.16
CA GLN A 254 -8.41 -22.74 -7.04
C GLN A 254 -9.17 -22.92 -8.36
N GLU A 255 -10.50 -22.98 -8.38
CA GLU A 255 -11.26 -23.05 -9.63
C GLU A 255 -11.09 -21.81 -10.50
N GLU A 256 -11.16 -20.60 -9.91
CA GLU A 256 -10.90 -19.36 -10.65
C GLU A 256 -9.48 -19.31 -11.23
N SER A 257 -8.50 -19.85 -10.50
CA SER A 257 -7.10 -19.93 -10.89
C SER A 257 -6.81 -21.17 -11.76
N ALA A 258 -7.28 -22.35 -11.38
CA ALA A 258 -6.90 -23.62 -11.98
C ALA A 258 -7.41 -23.83 -13.40
N MET A 259 -8.60 -23.35 -13.77
CA MET A 259 -9.07 -23.44 -15.15
C MET A 259 -8.23 -22.60 -16.13
N LYS A 260 -7.62 -21.51 -15.62
CA LYS A 260 -6.69 -20.69 -16.40
C LYS A 260 -5.24 -21.17 -16.29
N ASP A 261 -4.83 -21.70 -15.14
CA ASP A 261 -3.43 -21.88 -14.78
C ASP A 261 -2.86 -23.26 -15.18
N ILE A 262 -3.62 -24.36 -15.15
CA ILE A 262 -3.06 -25.69 -15.46
C ILE A 262 -2.78 -25.85 -16.95
N ALA A 263 -3.73 -25.50 -17.80
CA ALA A 263 -3.55 -25.59 -19.26
C ALA A 263 -2.51 -24.55 -19.78
N VAL A 264 -2.46 -23.37 -19.16
CA VAL A 264 -1.49 -22.31 -19.47
C VAL A 264 -0.11 -22.67 -18.95
N SER A 265 0.00 -23.21 -17.72
CA SER A 265 1.26 -23.56 -17.09
C SER A 265 2.04 -24.61 -17.88
N GLU A 266 1.39 -25.68 -18.34
CA GLU A 266 2.05 -26.74 -19.10
C GLU A 266 2.47 -26.30 -20.50
N THR A 267 1.63 -25.50 -21.16
CA THR A 267 1.95 -24.91 -22.47
C THR A 267 3.08 -23.89 -22.39
N VAL A 268 3.06 -23.02 -21.36
CA VAL A 268 4.12 -22.04 -21.13
C VAL A 268 5.44 -22.71 -20.77
N LYS A 269 5.43 -23.71 -19.88
CA LYS A 269 6.61 -24.49 -19.53
C LYS A 269 7.25 -25.15 -20.76
N ASN A 270 6.44 -25.82 -21.58
CA ASN A 270 6.89 -26.44 -22.82
C ASN A 270 7.43 -25.41 -23.83
N ARG A 271 6.89 -24.18 -23.84
CA ARG A 271 7.38 -23.07 -24.69
C ARG A 271 8.72 -22.56 -24.19
N ILE A 272 8.89 -22.36 -22.89
CA ILE A 272 10.17 -21.97 -22.29
C ILE A 272 11.26 -23.00 -22.62
N GLU A 273 11.01 -24.28 -22.39
CA GLU A 273 11.99 -25.35 -22.67
C GLU A 273 12.37 -25.43 -24.14
N ARG A 274 11.41 -25.23 -25.05
CA ARG A 274 11.65 -25.22 -26.49
C ARG A 274 12.48 -23.99 -26.91
N ASN A 275 12.15 -22.83 -26.40
CA ASN A 275 12.86 -21.61 -26.71
C ASN A 275 14.28 -21.61 -26.12
N GLN A 276 14.48 -22.15 -24.92
CA GLN A 276 15.81 -22.34 -24.33
C GLN A 276 16.69 -23.28 -25.16
N LYS A 277 16.13 -24.37 -25.65
CA LYS A 277 16.84 -25.27 -26.57
C LYS A 277 17.25 -24.55 -27.86
N ARG A 278 16.33 -23.71 -28.42
CA ARG A 278 16.63 -22.97 -29.64
C ARG A 278 17.70 -21.90 -29.43
N VAL A 279 17.68 -21.20 -28.29
CA VAL A 279 18.75 -20.26 -27.91
C VAL A 279 20.10 -20.98 -27.84
N HIS A 280 20.15 -22.15 -27.22
CA HIS A 280 21.38 -22.97 -27.17
C HIS A 280 21.86 -23.41 -28.57
N GLU A 281 20.94 -23.81 -29.46
CA GLU A 281 21.28 -24.15 -30.86
C GLU A 281 21.87 -22.92 -31.59
N LEU A 282 21.28 -21.71 -31.38
CA LEU A 282 21.80 -20.47 -31.96
C LEU A 282 23.21 -20.14 -31.45
N ASP A 283 23.49 -20.35 -30.15
CA ASP A 283 24.84 -20.20 -29.60
C ASP A 283 25.86 -21.11 -30.31
N MET A 284 25.48 -22.36 -30.59
CA MET A 284 26.32 -23.29 -31.30
C MET A 284 26.53 -22.87 -32.75
N LEU A 285 25.48 -22.38 -33.42
CA LEU A 285 25.57 -21.87 -34.81
C LEU A 285 26.43 -20.62 -34.90
N ILE A 286 26.29 -19.66 -33.97
CA ILE A 286 27.10 -18.46 -33.89
C ILE A 286 28.60 -18.84 -33.76
N ARG A 287 28.92 -19.79 -32.85
CA ARG A 287 30.31 -20.27 -32.72
C ARG A 287 30.82 -20.87 -34.00
N LYS A 288 30.02 -21.68 -34.68
CA LYS A 288 30.41 -22.34 -35.92
C LYS A 288 30.64 -21.36 -37.07
N ILE A 289 29.74 -20.40 -37.28
CA ILE A 289 29.94 -19.39 -38.32
C ILE A 289 31.15 -18.49 -38.02
N TYR A 290 31.45 -18.23 -36.72
CA TYR A 290 32.65 -17.52 -36.30
C TYR A 290 33.94 -18.32 -36.68
N GLU A 291 33.98 -19.63 -36.39
CA GLU A 291 35.10 -20.48 -36.75
C GLU A 291 35.30 -20.58 -38.28
N ASP A 292 34.22 -20.75 -39.04
CA ASP A 292 34.25 -20.80 -40.50
C ASP A 292 34.68 -19.47 -41.14
N ASN A 293 34.35 -18.33 -40.54
CA ASN A 293 34.81 -17.04 -40.98
C ASN A 293 36.31 -16.84 -40.72
N VAL A 294 36.79 -17.18 -39.50
CA VAL A 294 38.23 -17.09 -39.14
C VAL A 294 39.12 -17.93 -40.04
N ILE A 295 38.64 -19.12 -40.46
CA ILE A 295 39.36 -20.05 -41.34
C ILE A 295 39.26 -19.61 -42.82
N GLY A 296 38.47 -18.59 -43.13
CA GLY A 296 38.28 -18.05 -44.50
C GLY A 296 37.31 -18.87 -45.36
N ARG A 297 36.51 -19.77 -44.77
CA ARG A 297 35.47 -20.54 -45.46
C ARG A 297 34.18 -19.75 -45.69
N LEU A 298 33.90 -18.78 -44.80
CA LEU A 298 32.74 -17.93 -44.87
C LEU A 298 33.14 -16.49 -45.13
N PRO A 299 32.69 -15.83 -46.23
CA PRO A 299 32.97 -14.42 -46.51
C PRO A 299 32.39 -13.49 -45.43
N ASP A 300 33.12 -12.42 -45.10
CA ASP A 300 32.74 -11.47 -44.02
C ASP A 300 31.31 -10.92 -44.19
N ARG A 301 30.90 -10.62 -45.43
CA ARG A 301 29.55 -10.11 -45.68
C ARG A 301 28.46 -11.08 -45.31
N LEU A 302 28.65 -12.38 -45.59
CA LEU A 302 27.69 -13.44 -45.20
C LEU A 302 27.75 -13.70 -43.71
N PHE A 303 28.93 -13.68 -43.11
CA PHE A 303 29.13 -13.82 -41.68
C PHE A 303 28.35 -12.73 -40.93
N GLN A 304 28.49 -11.47 -41.26
CA GLN A 304 27.80 -10.37 -40.60
C GLN A 304 26.27 -10.46 -40.76
N SER A 305 25.79 -10.83 -41.95
CA SER A 305 24.35 -11.03 -42.16
C SER A 305 23.79 -12.14 -41.28
N MET A 306 24.44 -13.32 -41.29
CA MET A 306 23.99 -14.49 -40.48
C MET A 306 24.12 -14.23 -38.97
N LEU A 307 25.17 -13.55 -38.54
CA LEU A 307 25.36 -13.17 -37.15
C LEU A 307 24.21 -12.26 -36.67
N THR A 308 23.91 -11.23 -37.45
CA THR A 308 22.81 -10.30 -37.13
C THR A 308 21.46 -11.02 -37.06
N ASP A 309 21.19 -11.92 -38.00
CA ASP A 309 19.94 -12.69 -38.01
C ASP A 309 19.84 -13.59 -36.77
N TYR A 310 20.90 -14.30 -36.40
CA TYR A 310 20.92 -15.18 -35.23
C TYR A 310 20.86 -14.39 -33.92
N GLU A 311 21.54 -13.27 -33.79
CA GLU A 311 21.45 -12.38 -32.63
C GLU A 311 20.05 -11.79 -32.46
N ASN A 312 19.39 -11.40 -33.54
CA ASN A 312 18.01 -10.91 -33.49
C ASN A 312 17.05 -12.01 -33.04
N GLU A 313 17.13 -13.22 -33.63
CA GLU A 313 16.32 -14.36 -33.21
C GLU A 313 16.55 -14.70 -31.72
N GLN A 314 17.81 -14.69 -31.27
CA GLN A 314 18.17 -14.95 -29.89
C GLN A 314 17.58 -13.90 -28.92
N ASN A 315 17.65 -12.62 -29.28
CA ASN A 315 17.10 -11.54 -28.50
C ASN A 315 15.55 -11.61 -28.41
N GLU A 316 14.88 -11.97 -29.49
CA GLU A 316 13.42 -12.18 -29.46
C GLU A 316 13.03 -13.37 -28.58
N LEU A 317 13.72 -14.50 -28.70
CA LEU A 317 13.48 -15.68 -27.89
C LEU A 317 13.73 -15.41 -26.40
N ASN A 318 14.80 -14.70 -26.04
CA ASN A 318 15.10 -14.35 -24.67
C ASN A 318 14.00 -13.45 -24.06
N LYS A 319 13.46 -12.48 -24.80
CA LYS A 319 12.31 -11.66 -24.32
C LYS A 319 11.07 -12.52 -24.08
N ILE A 320 10.81 -13.51 -24.95
CA ILE A 320 9.69 -14.43 -24.76
C ILE A 320 9.91 -15.29 -23.50
N ILE A 321 11.13 -15.81 -23.30
CA ILE A 321 11.50 -16.59 -22.11
C ILE A 321 11.32 -15.76 -20.82
N GLU A 322 11.75 -14.50 -20.81
CA GLU A 322 11.59 -13.60 -19.68
C GLU A 322 10.13 -13.35 -19.33
N THR A 323 9.29 -13.07 -20.34
CA THR A 323 7.84 -12.86 -20.13
C THR A 323 7.15 -14.12 -19.63
N ASP A 324 7.44 -15.27 -20.25
CA ASP A 324 6.89 -16.57 -19.88
C ASP A 324 7.32 -17.00 -18.46
N THR A 325 8.57 -16.74 -18.09
CA THR A 325 9.08 -17.01 -16.74
C THR A 325 8.40 -16.14 -15.69
N ALA A 326 8.18 -14.86 -16.00
CA ALA A 326 7.45 -13.95 -15.11
C ALA A 326 6.00 -14.40 -14.91
N ASP A 327 5.33 -14.89 -15.96
CA ASP A 327 3.97 -15.39 -15.89
C ASP A 327 3.91 -16.71 -15.10
N MET A 328 4.87 -17.63 -15.27
CA MET A 328 5.00 -18.83 -14.44
C MET A 328 5.21 -18.50 -12.96
N GLN A 329 6.05 -17.52 -12.63
CA GLN A 329 6.24 -17.08 -11.24
C GLN A 329 4.96 -16.49 -10.64
N ARG A 330 4.13 -15.80 -11.43
CA ARG A 330 2.81 -15.32 -10.98
C ARG A 330 1.86 -16.45 -10.65
N ILE A 331 1.83 -17.51 -11.49
CA ILE A 331 1.00 -18.70 -11.28
C ILE A 331 1.42 -19.44 -10.01
N ILE A 332 2.72 -19.70 -9.82
CA ILE A 332 3.26 -20.35 -8.61
C ILE A 332 3.01 -19.49 -7.37
N GLY A 333 3.16 -18.15 -7.50
CA GLY A 333 2.85 -17.19 -6.44
C GLY A 333 1.38 -17.23 -6.00
N GLY A 334 0.45 -17.53 -6.90
CA GLY A 334 -0.98 -17.63 -6.62
C GLY A 334 -1.33 -18.72 -5.60
N GLN A 335 -0.74 -19.91 -5.70
CA GLN A 335 -0.97 -21.01 -4.75
C GLN A 335 -0.48 -20.68 -3.33
N ASN A 336 0.70 -20.09 -3.23
CA ASN A 336 1.24 -19.64 -1.94
C ASN A 336 0.39 -18.51 -1.30
N ASN A 337 -0.30 -17.71 -2.10
CA ASN A 337 -1.12 -16.60 -1.61
C ASN A 337 -2.35 -17.08 -0.81
N VAL A 338 -2.97 -18.19 -1.20
CA VAL A 338 -4.11 -18.76 -0.47
C VAL A 338 -3.69 -19.21 0.92
N GLU A 339 -2.57 -19.92 1.04
CA GLU A 339 -2.05 -20.36 2.34
C GLU A 339 -1.69 -19.16 3.24
N ARG A 340 -1.10 -18.12 2.66
CA ARG A 340 -0.77 -16.87 3.36
C ARG A 340 -2.04 -16.18 3.88
N PHE A 341 -3.08 -16.14 3.05
CA PHE A 341 -4.35 -15.57 3.47
C PHE A 341 -5.02 -16.36 4.61
N LEU A 342 -4.98 -17.69 4.53
CA LEU A 342 -5.49 -18.56 5.62
C LEU A 342 -4.74 -18.34 6.94
N LYS A 343 -3.39 -18.21 6.89
CA LYS A 343 -2.59 -17.86 8.07
C LYS A 343 -2.98 -16.51 8.64
N LEU A 344 -3.24 -15.54 7.75
CA LEU A 344 -3.68 -14.20 8.16
C LEU A 344 -5.05 -14.23 8.84
N VAL A 345 -6.01 -14.97 8.30
CA VAL A 345 -7.33 -15.16 8.91
C VAL A 345 -7.21 -15.80 10.30
N LYS A 346 -6.40 -16.87 10.43
CA LYS A 346 -6.16 -17.56 11.72
C LYS A 346 -5.47 -16.67 12.77
N LYS A 347 -4.68 -15.68 12.34
CA LYS A 347 -4.04 -14.69 13.22
C LYS A 347 -5.06 -13.75 13.88
N TYR A 348 -6.22 -13.51 13.22
CA TYR A 348 -7.22 -12.53 13.64
C TYR A 348 -8.59 -13.19 13.92
N GLU A 349 -8.71 -13.96 15.02
CA GLU A 349 -9.96 -14.69 15.33
C GLU A 349 -11.04 -13.76 15.86
N ASN A 350 -10.96 -12.83 16.62
CA ASN A 350 -12.04 -12.00 17.18
C ASN A 350 -11.87 -10.51 16.87
N ILE A 351 -12.27 -10.11 15.67
CA ILE A 351 -12.11 -8.74 15.21
C ILE A 351 -13.24 -7.86 15.74
N THR A 352 -12.96 -7.04 16.75
CA THR A 352 -13.89 -6.04 17.28
C THR A 352 -13.59 -4.63 16.79
N GLU A 353 -12.31 -4.31 16.57
CA GLU A 353 -11.84 -3.00 16.15
C GLU A 353 -10.85 -3.10 15.01
N LEU A 354 -10.86 -2.09 14.14
CA LEU A 354 -9.97 -2.00 12.98
C LEU A 354 -8.63 -1.39 13.38
N THR A 355 -7.58 -2.22 13.44
CA THR A 355 -6.22 -1.75 13.72
C THR A 355 -5.48 -1.33 12.44
N PRO A 356 -4.48 -0.44 12.53
CA PRO A 356 -3.62 -0.10 11.41
C PRO A 356 -2.90 -1.30 10.78
N ALA A 357 -2.45 -2.25 11.59
CA ALA A 357 -1.82 -3.48 11.13
C ALA A 357 -2.77 -4.31 10.27
N MET A 358 -4.02 -4.51 10.74
CA MET A 358 -5.04 -5.24 9.96
C MET A 358 -5.29 -4.59 8.60
N ILE A 359 -5.44 -3.26 8.55
CA ILE A 359 -5.64 -2.56 7.28
C ILE A 359 -4.46 -2.82 6.33
N ASN A 360 -3.25 -2.80 6.84
CA ASN A 360 -2.06 -2.99 6.01
C ASN A 360 -1.89 -4.46 5.57
N GLU A 361 -2.21 -5.41 6.42
CA GLU A 361 -2.10 -6.84 6.14
C GLU A 361 -3.24 -7.36 5.26
N PHE A 362 -4.49 -6.90 5.47
CA PHE A 362 -5.65 -7.38 4.69
C PHE A 362 -5.89 -6.61 3.39
N ILE A 363 -5.71 -5.28 3.38
CA ILE A 363 -6.14 -4.43 2.27
C ILE A 363 -4.99 -4.14 1.30
N ASP A 364 -5.19 -4.50 0.04
CA ASP A 364 -4.33 -4.09 -1.07
C ASP A 364 -4.70 -2.70 -1.56
N LYS A 365 -5.90 -2.55 -2.12
CA LYS A 365 -6.44 -1.29 -2.63
C LYS A 365 -7.95 -1.23 -2.45
N ILE A 366 -8.48 -0.01 -2.51
CA ILE A 366 -9.90 0.29 -2.41
C ILE A 366 -10.26 1.21 -3.57
N LEU A 367 -11.29 0.85 -4.34
CA LEU A 367 -11.85 1.68 -5.39
C LEU A 367 -13.17 2.29 -4.91
N VAL A 368 -13.33 3.58 -5.11
CA VAL A 368 -14.54 4.33 -4.74
C VAL A 368 -15.22 4.80 -6.01
N GLN A 369 -16.44 4.32 -6.24
CA GLN A 369 -17.28 4.68 -7.39
C GLN A 369 -17.90 6.06 -7.23
N GLU A 370 -18.43 6.61 -8.33
CA GLU A 370 -19.18 7.84 -8.29
C GLU A 370 -20.45 7.69 -7.42
N PRO A 371 -20.70 8.64 -6.51
CA PRO A 371 -21.91 8.56 -5.69
C PRO A 371 -23.16 8.72 -6.51
N GLN A 372 -24.11 7.80 -6.37
CA GLN A 372 -25.41 7.83 -7.02
C GLN A 372 -26.46 8.43 -6.10
N GLY A 373 -27.50 9.05 -6.69
CA GLY A 373 -28.60 9.65 -5.95
C GLY A 373 -28.32 11.05 -5.39
N LYS A 374 -29.29 11.63 -4.70
CA LYS A 374 -29.21 12.99 -4.13
C LYS A 374 -29.66 13.03 -2.67
N GLY A 375 -28.99 13.85 -1.88
CA GLY A 375 -29.39 14.10 -0.48
C GLY A 375 -29.19 12.88 0.43
N ALA A 376 -30.29 12.45 1.08
CA ALA A 376 -30.25 11.34 2.03
C ALA A 376 -30.19 9.94 1.37
N ASP A 377 -30.56 9.87 0.10
CA ASP A 377 -30.58 8.61 -0.69
C ASP A 377 -29.32 8.46 -1.53
N ARG A 378 -28.29 9.26 -1.21
CA ARG A 378 -26.99 9.15 -1.87
C ARG A 378 -26.26 7.89 -1.40
N THR A 379 -25.96 7.01 -2.32
CA THR A 379 -25.18 5.78 -2.14
C THR A 379 -23.83 5.91 -2.83
N THR A 380 -22.83 5.27 -2.30
CA THR A 380 -21.48 5.19 -2.91
C THR A 380 -21.04 3.73 -2.84
N GLU A 381 -20.80 3.15 -3.97
CA GLU A 381 -20.26 1.80 -4.06
C GLU A 381 -18.74 1.81 -3.81
N VAL A 382 -18.26 0.81 -3.08
CA VAL A 382 -16.85 0.68 -2.70
C VAL A 382 -16.42 -0.74 -2.97
N GLU A 383 -15.39 -0.91 -3.78
CA GLU A 383 -14.76 -2.18 -4.04
C GLU A 383 -13.50 -2.31 -3.20
N ILE A 384 -13.39 -3.40 -2.43
CA ILE A 384 -12.25 -3.68 -1.57
C ILE A 384 -11.48 -4.87 -2.15
N TYR A 385 -10.20 -4.66 -2.40
CA TYR A 385 -9.27 -5.69 -2.85
C TYR A 385 -8.42 -6.11 -1.66
N LEU A 386 -8.50 -7.39 -1.34
CA LEU A 386 -7.72 -7.99 -0.25
C LEU A 386 -6.35 -8.42 -0.76
N ASN A 387 -5.34 -8.31 0.11
CA ASN A 387 -4.03 -8.88 -0.15
C ASN A 387 -4.17 -10.40 -0.37
N TYR A 388 -3.41 -10.94 -1.31
CA TYR A 388 -3.32 -12.37 -1.65
C TYR A 388 -4.52 -12.94 -2.43
N VAL A 389 -5.76 -12.50 -2.19
CA VAL A 389 -6.98 -13.07 -2.80
C VAL A 389 -7.73 -12.11 -3.73
N GLY A 390 -7.32 -10.84 -3.78
CA GLY A 390 -7.94 -9.85 -4.66
C GLY A 390 -9.32 -9.40 -4.21
N GLN A 391 -10.25 -9.20 -5.16
CA GLN A 391 -11.63 -8.85 -4.86
C GLN A 391 -12.39 -10.13 -4.51
N PHE A 392 -12.61 -10.36 -3.22
CA PHE A 392 -13.41 -11.48 -2.74
C PHE A 392 -14.73 -10.95 -2.17
N GLN A 393 -15.83 -11.51 -2.67
CA GLN A 393 -17.16 -11.27 -2.13
C GLN A 393 -17.62 -12.56 -1.47
N VAL A 394 -17.96 -12.48 -0.19
CA VAL A 394 -18.54 -13.61 0.52
C VAL A 394 -19.81 -14.04 -0.22
N PRO A 395 -19.95 -15.30 -0.63
CA PRO A 395 -21.19 -15.79 -1.22
C PRO A 395 -22.34 -15.53 -0.25
N VAL A 396 -23.24 -14.66 -0.65
CA VAL A 396 -24.47 -14.43 0.13
C VAL A 396 -25.39 -15.60 -0.22
N GLU A 397 -25.63 -16.50 0.72
CA GLU A 397 -26.78 -17.39 0.60
C GLU A 397 -27.98 -16.48 0.37
N GLN A 398 -28.61 -16.62 -0.80
CA GLN A 398 -29.82 -15.89 -1.13
C GLN A 398 -30.95 -16.41 -0.21
N HIS A 399 -30.92 -15.92 1.04
CA HIS A 399 -32.08 -16.06 1.90
C HIS A 399 -33.12 -15.10 1.35
N GLU A 400 -34.09 -15.65 0.61
CA GLU A 400 -35.24 -14.86 0.24
C GLU A 400 -35.92 -14.40 1.55
N PRO A 401 -35.97 -13.07 1.80
CA PRO A 401 -36.53 -12.57 3.04
C PRO A 401 -37.96 -13.06 3.19
N THR A 402 -38.31 -13.59 4.35
CA THR A 402 -39.66 -14.03 4.66
C THR A 402 -40.64 -12.86 4.48
N GLU A 403 -41.90 -13.17 4.22
CA GLU A 403 -42.95 -12.14 4.04
C GLU A 403 -43.04 -11.22 5.26
N GLU A 404 -42.78 -11.74 6.45
CA GLU A 404 -42.76 -10.97 7.70
C GLU A 404 -41.58 -9.99 7.74
N GLU A 405 -40.39 -10.40 7.28
CA GLU A 405 -39.21 -9.54 7.16
C GLU A 405 -39.38 -8.44 6.11
N ARG A 406 -40.03 -8.75 4.98
CA ARG A 406 -40.39 -7.75 3.95
C ARG A 406 -41.32 -6.68 4.51
N ILE A 407 -42.39 -7.10 5.20
CA ILE A 407 -43.34 -6.19 5.84
C ILE A 407 -42.69 -5.37 6.92
N ALA A 408 -41.78 -5.94 7.73
CA ALA A 408 -41.04 -5.21 8.76
C ALA A 408 -40.07 -4.17 8.15
N ALA A 409 -39.35 -4.53 7.10
CA ALA A 409 -38.46 -3.63 6.37
C ALA A 409 -39.23 -2.48 5.69
N GLU A 410 -40.39 -2.76 5.12
CA GLU A 410 -41.24 -1.73 4.49
C GLU A 410 -41.79 -0.74 5.52
N LYS A 411 -42.26 -1.22 6.65
CA LYS A 411 -42.70 -0.37 7.78
C LYS A 411 -41.59 0.51 8.33
N GLU A 412 -40.39 -0.02 8.49
CA GLU A 412 -39.22 0.75 8.96
C GLU A 412 -38.79 1.79 7.91
N ALA A 413 -38.79 1.43 6.63
CA ALA A 413 -38.50 2.35 5.53
C ALA A 413 -39.53 3.51 5.50
N GLU A 414 -40.81 3.23 5.65
CA GLU A 414 -41.86 4.24 5.70
C GLU A 414 -41.72 5.15 6.92
N ARG A 415 -41.41 4.60 8.10
CA ARG A 415 -41.14 5.36 9.34
C ARG A 415 -39.95 6.30 9.15
N LEU A 416 -38.85 5.83 8.56
CA LEU A 416 -37.67 6.63 8.26
C LEU A 416 -37.97 7.73 7.24
N ARG A 417 -38.77 7.43 6.21
CA ARG A 417 -39.23 8.41 5.22
C ARG A 417 -40.05 9.54 5.84
N ARG A 418 -41.02 9.20 6.69
CA ARG A 418 -41.85 10.18 7.44
C ARG A 418 -40.99 11.06 8.35
N LYS A 419 -40.03 10.46 9.07
CA LYS A 419 -39.07 11.20 9.91
C LYS A 419 -38.19 12.16 9.09
N ARG A 420 -37.69 11.72 7.94
CA ARG A 420 -36.88 12.54 7.02
C ARG A 420 -37.70 13.73 6.48
N GLU A 421 -38.95 13.50 6.12
CA GLU A 421 -39.82 14.55 5.58
C GLU A 421 -40.18 15.58 6.65
N SER A 422 -40.50 15.15 7.87
CA SER A 422 -40.73 16.03 9.00
C SER A 422 -39.53 16.91 9.32
N ASN A 423 -38.32 16.32 9.40
CA ASN A 423 -37.07 17.04 9.60
C ASN A 423 -36.79 18.04 8.46
N ARG A 424 -37.09 17.68 7.20
CA ARG A 424 -36.93 18.58 6.05
C ARG A 424 -37.83 19.79 6.16
N LYS A 425 -39.09 19.58 6.51
CA LYS A 425 -40.08 20.67 6.73
C LYS A 425 -39.64 21.60 7.88
N TYR A 426 -39.18 21.01 8.99
CA TYR A 426 -38.67 21.76 10.14
C TYR A 426 -37.43 22.61 9.78
N MET A 427 -36.44 22.01 9.12
CA MET A 427 -35.23 22.73 8.70
C MET A 427 -35.50 23.83 7.68
N LYS A 428 -36.50 23.64 6.79
CA LYS A 428 -36.92 24.66 5.86
C LYS A 428 -37.47 25.88 6.60
N LYS A 429 -38.35 25.68 7.59
CA LYS A 429 -38.90 26.76 8.43
C LYS A 429 -37.81 27.54 9.22
N ILE A 430 -36.84 26.82 9.76
CA ILE A 430 -35.70 27.46 10.44
C ILE A 430 -34.86 28.30 9.48
N ARG A 431 -34.58 27.80 8.27
CA ARG A 431 -33.81 28.54 7.27
C ARG A 431 -34.52 29.83 6.81
N GLU A 432 -35.82 29.77 6.62
CA GLU A 432 -36.62 30.94 6.23
C GLU A 432 -36.58 31.99 7.33
N LYS A 433 -36.85 31.61 8.58
CA LYS A 433 -36.75 32.54 9.73
C LYS A 433 -35.34 33.09 9.92
N SER A 434 -34.29 32.28 9.78
CA SER A 434 -32.91 32.73 9.90
C SER A 434 -32.55 33.80 8.84
N LYS A 435 -33.11 33.68 7.61
CA LYS A 435 -32.91 34.69 6.57
C LYS A 435 -33.61 36.00 6.90
N GLU A 436 -34.83 35.94 7.38
CA GLU A 436 -35.60 37.11 7.79
C GLU A 436 -34.87 37.87 8.90
N PHE A 437 -34.38 37.21 9.93
CA PHE A 437 -33.62 37.85 11.00
C PHE A 437 -32.28 38.45 10.54
N ALA A 438 -31.55 37.75 9.69
CA ALA A 438 -30.28 38.24 9.14
C ALA A 438 -30.50 39.53 8.27
N GLU A 439 -31.60 39.59 7.51
CA GLU A 439 -31.94 40.74 6.71
C GLU A 439 -32.35 41.93 7.58
N HIS A 440 -33.13 41.71 8.66
CA HIS A 440 -33.47 42.74 9.61
C HIS A 440 -32.24 43.34 10.32
N GLU A 441 -31.28 42.52 10.70
CA GLU A 441 -30.02 42.93 11.33
C GLU A 441 -29.20 43.81 10.37
N ARG A 442 -29.08 43.37 9.09
CA ARG A 442 -28.40 44.17 8.06
C ARG A 442 -29.02 45.55 7.83
N ILE A 443 -30.35 45.60 7.74
CA ILE A 443 -31.06 46.87 7.59
C ILE A 443 -30.90 47.78 8.82
N ALA A 444 -30.81 47.18 10.03
CA ALA A 444 -30.57 47.97 11.26
C ALA A 444 -29.13 48.49 11.32
N GLU A 445 -28.15 47.75 10.88
CA GLU A 445 -26.75 48.16 10.79
C GLU A 445 -26.57 49.29 9.74
N GLU A 446 -27.21 49.18 8.56
CA GLU A 446 -27.18 50.23 7.53
C GLU A 446 -27.79 51.54 8.04
N LYS A 447 -28.92 51.48 8.75
CA LYS A 447 -29.54 52.70 9.34
C LYS A 447 -28.71 53.32 10.47
N SER A 448 -27.93 52.54 11.21
CA SER A 448 -27.05 53.06 12.25
C SER A 448 -25.76 53.69 11.68
N SER A 449 -25.29 53.24 10.52
CA SER A 449 -24.14 53.83 9.84
C SER A 449 -24.50 55.20 9.19
N ASP A 450 -25.69 55.31 8.63
CA ASP A 450 -26.17 56.59 8.03
C ASP A 450 -26.44 57.69 9.07
N SER A 451 -26.74 57.31 10.32
CA SER A 451 -26.91 58.27 11.40
C SER A 451 -25.62 58.87 11.99
N ASN A 452 -24.46 58.22 11.70
CA ASN A 452 -23.14 58.68 12.14
C ASN A 452 -22.39 59.56 11.11
N VAL A 453 -22.99 59.88 9.96
CA VAL A 453 -22.36 60.69 8.90
C VAL A 453 -22.86 62.19 8.98
N CYS A 454 -23.75 62.53 9.90
CA CYS A 454 -24.24 63.86 10.11
C CYS A 454 -23.89 64.41 11.50
N VAL A 455 -22.59 64.47 11.84
CA VAL A 455 -22.08 65.34 12.91
C VAL A 455 -20.75 65.96 12.49
#